data_126ecfc553e1b5b6625929d1ebcaceab
#
_entry.id   126ecfc553e1b5b6625929d1ebcaceab
#
_cell.length_a   1.000
_cell.length_b   1.000
_cell.length_c   1.000
_cell.angle_alpha   90.00
_cell.angle_beta   90.00
_cell.angle_gamma   90.00
#
_symmetry.space_group_name_H-M   'P 1'
#
loop_
_entity.id
_entity.type
_entity.pdbx_description
1 polymer ?
#
loop_
_entity_poly.entity_id
_entity_poly.type
_entity_poly.pdbx_seq_one_letter_code
_entity_poly.pdbx_strand_id
1 'polypeptide(L)'
;NLLTLRNKQNHIISFDEYTLDWYDSEPFKADGGWSLERRDPSNPLSNSTTWVPSIDPRGGTPAETNSTAISLPDELIPCITSFGITDNRSIQIYFNKPMQGEIISLQQKINISGNSLKSLDWIEPQREILNIYLTEPLDSTNTIDISFYDFTCISGWSMPDTTITLALPYHAQYMDIIFNELMPYVNEGNSKFIELYSNSNFYIDLSRLMLSNRD
;
A
#
# COMPACT_ATOMS: atom_id res chain seq x y z
N ASN A 1 -14.35 -4.40 -9.95
CA ASN A 1 -15.20 -3.31 -10.48
C ASN A 1 -15.15 -2.12 -9.53
N LEU A 2 -14.94 -0.92 -10.08
CA LEU A 2 -14.91 0.35 -9.35
C LEU A 2 -16.14 1.17 -9.70
N LEU A 3 -16.87 1.62 -8.67
CA LEU A 3 -17.98 2.57 -8.79
C LEU A 3 -17.55 3.90 -8.16
N THR A 4 -17.87 5.01 -8.81
CA THR A 4 -17.65 6.35 -8.27
C THR A 4 -18.90 7.19 -8.37
N LEU A 5 -19.28 7.81 -7.25
CA LEU A 5 -20.31 8.85 -7.21
C LEU A 5 -19.61 10.22 -7.25
N ARG A 6 -20.02 11.07 -8.20
CA ARG A 6 -19.43 12.40 -8.41
C ARG A 6 -20.49 13.49 -8.36
N ASN A 7 -20.08 14.66 -7.92
CA ASN A 7 -20.92 15.86 -8.04
C ASN A 7 -20.86 16.45 -9.46
N LYS A 8 -21.65 17.54 -9.71
CA LYS A 8 -21.68 18.21 -11.02
C LYS A 8 -20.35 18.84 -11.44
N GLN A 9 -19.46 19.09 -10.48
CA GLN A 9 -18.11 19.62 -10.71
C GLN A 9 -17.08 18.49 -10.91
N ASN A 10 -17.54 17.24 -11.06
CA ASN A 10 -16.72 16.04 -11.22
C ASN A 10 -15.87 15.65 -9.99
N HIS A 11 -16.12 16.23 -8.81
CA HIS A 11 -15.46 15.80 -7.58
C HIS A 11 -16.05 14.48 -7.09
N ILE A 12 -15.21 13.58 -6.61
CA ILE A 12 -15.62 12.29 -6.04
C ILE A 12 -16.30 12.57 -4.70
N ILE A 13 -17.53 12.07 -4.53
CA ILE A 13 -18.29 12.09 -3.29
C ILE A 13 -18.12 10.77 -2.54
N SER A 14 -18.14 9.66 -3.29
CA SER A 14 -17.97 8.32 -2.75
C SER A 14 -17.43 7.40 -3.84
N PHE A 15 -16.73 6.38 -3.43
CA PHE A 15 -16.33 5.30 -4.31
C PHE A 15 -16.44 3.98 -3.55
N ASP A 16 -16.65 2.90 -4.29
CA ASP A 16 -16.57 1.53 -3.80
C ASP A 16 -15.96 0.65 -4.89
N GLU A 17 -15.03 -0.17 -4.51
CA GLU A 17 -14.50 -1.23 -5.35
C GLU A 17 -15.08 -2.56 -4.88
N TYR A 18 -15.59 -3.37 -5.80
CA TYR A 18 -16.13 -4.67 -5.46
C TYR A 18 -15.68 -5.75 -6.43
N THR A 19 -15.59 -6.97 -5.92
CA THR A 19 -15.28 -8.18 -6.69
C THR A 19 -16.32 -9.26 -6.43
N LEU A 20 -16.41 -10.25 -7.31
CA LEU A 20 -17.28 -11.40 -7.10
C LEU A 20 -16.81 -12.28 -5.92
N ASP A 21 -15.52 -12.19 -5.56
CA ASP A 21 -14.96 -12.92 -4.42
C ASP A 21 -15.61 -12.51 -3.08
N TRP A 22 -16.29 -11.36 -3.03
CA TRP A 22 -17.05 -10.96 -1.82
C TRP A 22 -18.29 -11.82 -1.56
N TYR A 23 -18.64 -12.72 -2.50
CA TYR A 23 -19.65 -13.75 -2.32
C TYR A 23 -19.09 -15.10 -1.82
N ASP A 24 -17.79 -15.16 -1.46
CA ASP A 24 -17.08 -16.41 -1.13
C ASP A 24 -17.76 -17.27 -0.07
N SER A 25 -18.43 -16.64 0.92
CA SER A 25 -19.21 -17.36 1.93
C SER A 25 -20.44 -18.09 1.35
N GLU A 26 -20.96 -17.60 0.23
CA GLU A 26 -22.16 -18.11 -0.44
C GLU A 26 -22.03 -17.98 -1.97
N PRO A 27 -21.13 -18.78 -2.60
CA PRO A 27 -20.77 -18.62 -4.01
C PRO A 27 -21.95 -18.63 -4.99
N PHE A 28 -23.04 -19.35 -4.67
CA PHE A 28 -24.23 -19.41 -5.49
C PHE A 28 -24.92 -18.04 -5.64
N LYS A 29 -24.70 -17.11 -4.72
CA LYS A 29 -25.24 -15.74 -4.80
C LYS A 29 -24.52 -14.88 -5.84
N ALA A 30 -23.30 -15.24 -6.21
CA ALA A 30 -22.55 -14.58 -7.28
C ALA A 30 -23.13 -14.80 -8.67
N ASP A 31 -23.95 -15.86 -8.86
CA ASP A 31 -24.64 -16.15 -10.12
C ASP A 31 -25.77 -15.15 -10.43
N GLY A 32 -26.13 -14.31 -9.45
CA GLY A 32 -27.09 -13.20 -9.60
C GLY A 32 -28.30 -13.29 -8.67
N GLY A 33 -29.08 -12.21 -8.64
CA GLY A 33 -30.28 -12.09 -7.83
C GLY A 33 -30.04 -11.73 -6.36
N TRP A 34 -28.77 -11.52 -5.97
CA TRP A 34 -28.38 -11.13 -4.61
C TRP A 34 -27.53 -9.87 -4.63
N SER A 35 -27.87 -8.90 -3.78
CA SER A 35 -27.09 -7.68 -3.59
C SER A 35 -25.91 -7.91 -2.63
N LEU A 36 -24.84 -7.14 -2.81
CA LEU A 36 -23.89 -6.88 -1.75
C LEU A 36 -24.44 -5.74 -0.88
N GLU A 37 -24.44 -5.93 0.42
CA GLU A 37 -24.92 -4.97 1.39
C GLU A 37 -23.78 -4.45 2.26
N ARG A 38 -23.67 -3.13 2.40
CA ARG A 38 -22.74 -2.51 3.34
C ARG A 38 -23.24 -2.76 4.77
N ARG A 39 -22.41 -3.41 5.60
CA ARG A 39 -22.78 -3.80 6.96
C ARG A 39 -22.89 -2.63 7.90
N ASP A 40 -21.98 -1.65 7.78
CA ASP A 40 -21.98 -0.43 8.58
C ASP A 40 -21.74 0.79 7.67
N PRO A 41 -22.75 1.66 7.47
CA PRO A 41 -22.58 2.88 6.68
C PRO A 41 -21.57 3.87 7.25
N SER A 42 -21.26 3.79 8.55
CA SER A 42 -20.26 4.64 9.21
C SER A 42 -18.82 4.18 8.96
N ASN A 43 -18.61 2.94 8.53
CA ASN A 43 -17.30 2.43 8.15
C ASN A 43 -17.04 2.73 6.66
N PRO A 44 -16.11 3.65 6.33
CA PRO A 44 -15.88 4.07 4.96
C PRO A 44 -15.03 3.08 4.13
N LEU A 45 -14.50 2.01 4.75
CA LEU A 45 -13.68 1.04 4.03
C LEU A 45 -14.52 0.20 3.08
N SER A 46 -13.92 -0.19 1.95
CA SER A 46 -14.52 -1.05 0.95
C SER A 46 -13.72 -2.35 0.84
N ASN A 47 -14.24 -3.41 1.46
CA ASN A 47 -13.64 -4.75 1.46
C ASN A 47 -14.69 -5.83 1.78
N SER A 48 -14.29 -7.10 1.72
CA SER A 48 -15.17 -8.25 1.98
C SER A 48 -15.68 -8.38 3.41
N THR A 49 -15.18 -7.60 4.36
CA THR A 49 -15.71 -7.58 5.73
C THR A 49 -16.76 -6.50 5.93
N THR A 50 -16.70 -5.41 5.17
CA THR A 50 -17.65 -4.29 5.21
C THR A 50 -18.80 -4.43 4.24
N TRP A 51 -18.59 -5.22 3.17
CA TRP A 51 -19.60 -5.57 2.19
C TRP A 51 -19.79 -7.09 2.15
N VAL A 52 -21.00 -7.56 2.31
CA VAL A 52 -21.33 -9.00 2.30
C VAL A 52 -22.63 -9.25 1.51
N PRO A 53 -22.86 -10.48 1.03
CA PRO A 53 -24.09 -10.83 0.35
C PRO A 53 -25.31 -10.67 1.27
N SER A 54 -26.41 -10.13 0.73
CA SER A 54 -27.69 -10.05 1.44
C SER A 54 -28.13 -11.42 1.96
N ILE A 55 -28.72 -11.45 3.17
CA ILE A 55 -29.35 -12.63 3.74
C ILE A 55 -30.89 -12.56 3.67
N ASP A 56 -31.45 -11.51 3.08
CA ASP A 56 -32.91 -11.41 2.86
C ASP A 56 -33.34 -12.36 1.73
N PRO A 57 -34.35 -13.19 1.94
CA PRO A 57 -34.82 -14.15 0.93
C PRO A 57 -35.25 -13.51 -0.41
N ARG A 58 -35.53 -12.21 -0.42
CA ARG A 58 -35.87 -11.45 -1.65
C ARG A 58 -34.62 -11.13 -2.49
N GLY A 59 -33.42 -11.46 -1.99
CA GLY A 59 -32.13 -11.17 -2.65
C GLY A 59 -31.54 -9.81 -2.33
N GLY A 60 -32.21 -8.97 -1.56
CA GLY A 60 -31.73 -7.63 -1.17
C GLY A 60 -32.81 -6.84 -0.44
N THR A 61 -32.42 -5.69 0.11
CA THR A 61 -33.25 -4.80 0.95
C THR A 61 -33.29 -3.36 0.41
N PRO A 62 -33.68 -3.13 -0.86
CA PRO A 62 -33.71 -1.79 -1.43
C PRO A 62 -34.65 -0.87 -0.67
N ALA A 63 -34.17 0.31 -0.26
CA ALA A 63 -34.89 1.32 0.54
C ALA A 63 -35.25 0.88 1.97
N GLU A 64 -34.72 -0.23 2.45
CA GLU A 64 -34.87 -0.73 3.82
C GLU A 64 -33.50 -0.79 4.51
N THR A 65 -33.48 -1.09 5.81
CA THR A 65 -32.22 -1.39 6.51
C THR A 65 -31.62 -2.68 5.93
N ASN A 66 -30.33 -2.65 5.63
CA ASN A 66 -29.62 -3.81 5.11
C ASN A 66 -29.80 -5.03 6.02
N SER A 67 -30.10 -6.20 5.44
CA SER A 67 -30.32 -7.44 6.19
C SER A 67 -29.11 -7.88 7.00
N THR A 68 -27.93 -7.41 6.61
CA THR A 68 -26.63 -7.70 7.22
C THR A 68 -26.12 -6.59 8.13
N ALA A 69 -26.94 -5.57 8.41
CA ALA A 69 -26.55 -4.39 9.18
C ALA A 69 -26.05 -4.74 10.60
N ILE A 70 -24.88 -4.27 10.93
CA ILE A 70 -24.26 -4.37 12.28
C ILE A 70 -23.43 -3.10 12.53
N SER A 71 -23.06 -2.86 13.79
CA SER A 71 -22.00 -1.89 14.09
C SER A 71 -20.63 -2.53 13.83
N LEU A 72 -19.87 -1.95 12.93
CA LEU A 72 -18.55 -2.43 12.51
C LEU A 72 -17.61 -1.23 12.31
N PRO A 73 -17.24 -0.50 13.39
CA PRO A 73 -16.35 0.65 13.24
C PRO A 73 -14.99 0.24 12.69
N ASP A 74 -14.38 1.15 11.94
CA ASP A 74 -13.00 0.95 11.46
C ASP A 74 -12.03 1.21 12.63
N GLU A 75 -11.33 0.19 13.07
CA GLU A 75 -10.32 0.24 14.15
C GLU A 75 -8.88 0.09 13.61
N LEU A 76 -8.72 -0.05 12.30
CA LEU A 76 -7.42 -0.24 11.69
C LEU A 76 -6.62 1.09 11.68
N ILE A 77 -5.50 1.11 12.38
CA ILE A 77 -4.58 2.25 12.37
C ILE A 77 -3.92 2.38 10.98
N PRO A 78 -3.93 3.57 10.38
CA PRO A 78 -3.25 3.77 9.11
C PRO A 78 -1.73 3.65 9.26
N CYS A 79 -1.10 3.00 8.28
CA CYS A 79 0.37 2.87 8.22
C CYS A 79 0.85 2.77 6.77
N ILE A 80 2.13 3.06 6.57
CA ILE A 80 2.83 2.75 5.31
C ILE A 80 3.11 1.25 5.29
N THR A 81 2.66 0.57 4.22
CA THR A 81 2.87 -0.87 4.03
C THR A 81 4.09 -1.17 3.17
N SER A 82 4.35 -0.31 2.21
CA SER A 82 5.53 -0.40 1.34
C SER A 82 5.82 0.94 0.68
N PHE A 83 6.99 1.04 0.10
CA PHE A 83 7.38 2.17 -0.74
C PHE A 83 8.36 1.71 -1.81
N GLY A 84 8.43 2.44 -2.91
CA GLY A 84 9.32 2.11 -4.01
C GLY A 84 9.71 3.32 -4.85
N ILE A 85 10.87 3.22 -5.48
CA ILE A 85 11.35 4.20 -6.45
C ILE A 85 10.86 3.78 -7.82
N THR A 86 10.10 4.63 -8.48
CA THR A 86 9.56 4.39 -9.83
C THR A 86 10.47 4.92 -10.94
N ASP A 87 11.17 6.00 -10.64
CA ASP A 87 12.26 6.56 -11.44
C ASP A 87 13.20 7.39 -10.55
N ASN A 88 14.25 7.96 -11.11
CA ASN A 88 15.26 8.69 -10.32
C ASN A 88 14.76 9.99 -9.66
N ARG A 89 13.49 10.37 -9.84
CA ARG A 89 12.85 11.54 -9.19
C ARG A 89 11.49 11.23 -8.61
N SER A 90 11.02 9.99 -8.70
CA SER A 90 9.66 9.64 -8.33
C SER A 90 9.64 8.44 -7.39
N ILE A 91 8.86 8.57 -6.34
CA ILE A 91 8.68 7.57 -5.29
C ILE A 91 7.19 7.33 -5.12
N GLN A 92 6.80 6.08 -4.92
CA GLN A 92 5.44 5.70 -4.53
C GLN A 92 5.43 5.22 -3.09
N ILE A 93 4.45 5.70 -2.33
CA ILE A 93 4.18 5.29 -0.95
C ILE A 93 2.83 4.58 -0.94
N TYR A 94 2.80 3.38 -0.37
CA TYR A 94 1.60 2.56 -0.26
C TYR A 94 1.12 2.54 1.18
N PHE A 95 -0.16 2.82 1.38
CA PHE A 95 -0.82 2.78 2.68
C PHE A 95 -1.72 1.55 2.79
N ASN A 96 -2.00 1.12 4.02
CA ASN A 96 -2.88 -0.03 4.30
C ASN A 96 -4.37 0.29 4.13
N LYS A 97 -4.72 1.54 3.87
CA LYS A 97 -6.11 2.01 3.72
C LYS A 97 -6.15 3.42 3.10
N PRO A 98 -7.34 3.83 2.59
CA PRO A 98 -7.51 5.15 2.00
C PRO A 98 -7.15 6.29 2.94
N MET A 99 -6.33 7.22 2.46
CA MET A 99 -5.90 8.40 3.20
C MET A 99 -6.69 9.63 2.77
N GLN A 100 -6.73 10.66 3.63
CA GLN A 100 -7.37 11.94 3.33
C GLN A 100 -6.36 13.09 3.34
N GLY A 101 -6.80 14.23 2.83
CA GLY A 101 -6.05 15.48 2.81
C GLY A 101 -5.84 16.03 1.40
N GLU A 102 -5.95 17.34 1.31
CA GLU A 102 -5.63 18.05 0.08
C GLU A 102 -4.11 18.13 -0.10
N ILE A 103 -3.65 18.01 -1.34
CA ILE A 103 -2.22 17.96 -1.70
C ILE A 103 -1.45 19.13 -1.09
N ILE A 104 -2.00 20.34 -1.14
CA ILE A 104 -1.36 21.55 -0.58
C ILE A 104 -1.11 21.41 0.92
N SER A 105 -2.06 20.84 1.66
CA SER A 105 -1.91 20.61 3.10
C SER A 105 -0.89 19.50 3.39
N LEU A 106 -0.88 18.43 2.58
CA LEU A 106 0.03 17.30 2.75
C LEU A 106 1.48 17.68 2.46
N GLN A 107 1.73 18.61 1.55
CA GLN A 107 3.09 19.11 1.28
C GLN A 107 3.77 19.68 2.53
N GLN A 108 3.00 20.26 3.46
CA GLN A 108 3.52 20.81 4.73
C GLN A 108 3.77 19.74 5.79
N LYS A 109 3.25 18.53 5.58
CA LYS A 109 3.32 17.37 6.48
C LYS A 109 4.39 16.36 6.06
N ILE A 110 5.14 16.66 5.01
CA ILE A 110 6.25 15.84 4.52
C ILE A 110 7.54 16.64 4.61
N ASN A 111 8.54 16.04 5.25
CA ASN A 111 9.89 16.57 5.28
C ASN A 111 10.84 15.59 4.58
N ILE A 112 11.69 16.10 3.70
CA ILE A 112 12.67 15.31 2.95
C ILE A 112 14.06 15.81 3.29
N SER A 113 14.88 14.93 3.87
CA SER A 113 16.30 15.18 4.14
C SER A 113 17.13 14.81 2.92
N GLY A 114 18.05 15.69 2.52
CA GLY A 114 18.95 15.45 1.38
C GLY A 114 18.35 15.69 -0.01
N ASN A 115 17.08 16.13 -0.09
CA ASN A 115 16.40 16.51 -1.33
C ASN A 115 15.26 17.49 -1.02
N SER A 116 14.49 17.90 -2.02
CA SER A 116 13.33 18.76 -1.87
C SER A 116 12.12 18.20 -2.58
N LEU A 117 10.96 18.40 -1.96
CA LEU A 117 9.68 18.05 -2.55
C LEU A 117 9.36 18.99 -3.72
N LYS A 118 9.07 18.43 -4.90
CA LYS A 118 8.59 19.17 -6.07
C LYS A 118 7.07 19.19 -6.11
N SER A 119 6.43 18.03 -6.01
CA SER A 119 4.98 17.87 -6.03
C SER A 119 4.56 16.53 -5.43
N LEU A 120 3.26 16.44 -5.13
CA LEU A 120 2.59 15.23 -4.70
C LEU A 120 1.41 14.95 -5.61
N ASP A 121 1.01 13.70 -5.72
CA ASP A 121 -0.19 13.28 -6.42
C ASP A 121 -0.75 11.99 -5.82
N TRP A 122 -2.08 11.94 -5.59
CA TRP A 122 -2.78 10.73 -5.19
C TRP A 122 -3.16 9.89 -6.40
N ILE A 123 -3.07 8.57 -6.29
CA ILE A 123 -3.78 7.68 -7.20
C ILE A 123 -5.25 7.63 -6.76
N GLU A 124 -6.09 8.32 -7.51
CA GLU A 124 -7.53 8.43 -7.27
C GLU A 124 -8.30 7.22 -7.85
N PRO A 125 -9.45 6.83 -7.27
CA PRO A 125 -10.11 7.44 -6.12
C PRO A 125 -9.69 6.88 -4.77
N GLN A 126 -8.96 5.76 -4.74
CA GLN A 126 -8.68 5.00 -3.51
C GLN A 126 -7.78 5.76 -2.54
N ARG A 127 -6.86 6.60 -3.03
CA ARG A 127 -5.89 7.35 -2.22
C ARG A 127 -5.09 6.47 -1.25
N GLU A 128 -4.79 5.25 -1.66
CA GLU A 128 -3.91 4.33 -0.95
C GLU A 128 -2.47 4.42 -1.45
N ILE A 129 -2.25 5.13 -2.54
CA ILE A 129 -0.93 5.33 -3.15
C ILE A 129 -0.69 6.82 -3.34
N LEU A 130 0.39 7.31 -2.73
CA LEU A 130 0.89 8.68 -2.89
C LEU A 130 2.14 8.69 -3.74
N ASN A 131 2.11 9.41 -4.85
CA ASN A 131 3.30 9.71 -5.64
C ASN A 131 3.99 10.95 -5.06
N ILE A 132 5.29 10.84 -4.84
CA ILE A 132 6.17 11.93 -4.40
C ILE A 132 7.15 12.22 -5.53
N TYR A 133 7.17 13.46 -5.99
CA TYR A 133 8.12 13.91 -7.00
C TYR A 133 9.17 14.82 -6.38
N LEU A 134 10.44 14.52 -6.64
CA LEU A 134 11.60 15.21 -6.11
C LEU A 134 12.11 16.29 -7.07
N THR A 135 12.71 17.33 -6.52
CA THR A 135 13.34 18.39 -7.31
C THR A 135 14.62 17.90 -7.97
N GLU A 136 15.48 17.23 -7.20
CA GLU A 136 16.73 16.67 -7.69
C GLU A 136 16.65 15.15 -7.86
N PRO A 137 17.41 14.56 -8.81
CA PRO A 137 17.44 13.12 -8.95
C PRO A 137 18.04 12.44 -7.73
N LEU A 138 17.53 11.24 -7.41
CA LEU A 138 18.14 10.36 -6.43
C LEU A 138 19.50 9.88 -6.90
N ASP A 139 20.35 9.59 -5.93
CA ASP A 139 21.68 9.06 -6.07
C ASP A 139 21.76 7.66 -5.45
N SER A 140 22.55 6.76 -6.04
CA SER A 140 22.77 5.42 -5.50
C SER A 140 23.88 5.36 -4.43
N THR A 141 24.57 6.47 -4.17
CA THR A 141 25.59 6.55 -3.11
C THR A 141 25.08 7.17 -1.82
N ASN A 142 23.96 7.87 -1.85
CA ASN A 142 23.39 8.55 -0.70
C ASN A 142 21.93 8.13 -0.46
N THR A 143 21.56 8.06 0.81
CA THR A 143 20.16 7.91 1.21
C THR A 143 19.48 9.26 1.35
N ILE A 144 18.17 9.26 1.19
CA ILE A 144 17.30 10.33 1.65
C ILE A 144 16.33 9.77 2.70
N ASP A 145 15.93 10.61 3.64
CA ASP A 145 14.89 10.31 4.60
C ASP A 145 13.64 11.12 4.24
N ILE A 146 12.50 10.45 4.23
CA ILE A 146 11.19 11.08 4.06
C ILE A 146 10.39 10.84 5.32
N SER A 147 10.06 11.92 6.00
CA SER A 147 9.25 11.89 7.23
C SER A 147 7.85 12.40 6.96
N PHE A 148 6.87 11.70 7.49
CA PHE A 148 5.44 11.97 7.37
C PHE A 148 4.89 12.31 8.75
N TYR A 149 4.16 13.43 8.86
CA TYR A 149 3.58 13.93 10.10
C TYR A 149 2.08 14.16 9.93
N ASP A 150 1.30 13.88 10.96
CA ASP A 150 -0.15 14.17 11.00
C ASP A 150 -0.95 13.66 9.78
N PHE A 151 -0.53 12.56 9.17
CA PHE A 151 -1.32 11.93 8.12
C PHE A 151 -2.55 11.26 8.74
N THR A 152 -3.72 11.44 8.11
CA THR A 152 -4.99 10.86 8.58
C THR A 152 -5.65 10.05 7.48
N CYS A 153 -6.35 8.98 7.85
CA CYS A 153 -7.15 8.18 6.92
C CYS A 153 -8.60 8.71 6.83
N ILE A 154 -9.37 8.18 5.88
CA ILE A 154 -10.77 8.58 5.65
C ILE A 154 -11.69 8.34 6.85
N SER A 155 -11.33 7.42 7.77
CA SER A 155 -12.06 7.18 9.04
C SER A 155 -11.65 8.15 10.16
N GLY A 156 -10.72 9.08 9.89
CA GLY A 156 -10.25 10.07 10.87
C GLY A 156 -9.14 9.62 11.82
N TRP A 157 -8.64 8.37 11.70
CA TRP A 157 -7.49 7.92 12.47
C TRP A 157 -6.20 8.55 11.97
N SER A 158 -5.35 8.99 12.88
CA SER A 158 -4.02 9.49 12.56
C SER A 158 -3.02 8.34 12.41
N MET A 159 -2.20 8.43 11.37
CA MET A 159 -1.02 7.59 11.23
C MET A 159 0.05 8.06 12.22
N PRO A 160 0.75 7.17 12.91
CA PRO A 160 1.94 7.54 13.67
C PRO A 160 2.97 8.23 12.79
N ASP A 161 3.66 9.24 13.32
CA ASP A 161 4.76 9.88 12.60
C ASP A 161 5.77 8.82 12.16
N THR A 162 6.09 8.81 10.88
CA THR A 162 6.85 7.74 10.26
C THR A 162 7.95 8.31 9.38
N THR A 163 9.15 7.76 9.48
CA THR A 163 10.26 8.09 8.58
C THR A 163 10.66 6.84 7.81
N ILE A 164 10.80 6.99 6.49
CA ILE A 164 11.36 5.97 5.60
C ILE A 164 12.70 6.46 5.06
N THR A 165 13.64 5.54 4.91
CA THR A 165 14.95 5.79 4.31
C THR A 165 15.07 5.03 2.99
N LEU A 166 15.52 5.70 1.94
CA LEU A 166 15.68 5.08 0.63
C LEU A 166 16.86 5.68 -0.13
N ALA A 167 17.39 4.90 -1.09
CA ALA A 167 18.38 5.33 -2.07
C ALA A 167 18.02 4.79 -3.44
N LEU A 168 18.50 5.41 -4.52
CA LEU A 168 18.34 4.86 -5.84
C LEU A 168 19.06 3.50 -5.94
N PRO A 169 18.35 2.38 -6.23
CA PRO A 169 18.96 1.07 -6.31
C PRO A 169 20.02 1.00 -7.42
N TYR A 170 21.21 0.49 -7.10
CA TYR A 170 22.27 0.23 -8.05
C TYR A 170 22.29 -1.24 -8.46
N HIS A 171 22.53 -1.49 -9.74
CA HIS A 171 22.65 -2.86 -10.26
C HIS A 171 24.05 -3.37 -10.01
N ALA A 172 24.16 -4.43 -9.22
CA ALA A 172 25.45 -5.04 -8.87
C ALA A 172 26.26 -5.37 -10.13
N GLN A 173 27.52 -4.97 -10.11
CA GLN A 173 28.54 -5.34 -11.09
C GLN A 173 29.43 -6.45 -10.52
N TYR A 174 30.32 -6.96 -11.36
CA TYR A 174 31.27 -7.97 -10.93
C TYR A 174 32.06 -7.52 -9.71
N MET A 175 32.09 -8.35 -8.66
CA MET A 175 32.76 -8.10 -7.37
C MET A 175 32.14 -7.04 -6.46
N ASP A 176 31.00 -6.45 -6.79
CA ASP A 176 30.29 -5.55 -5.86
C ASP A 176 29.68 -6.33 -4.67
N ILE A 177 29.33 -7.58 -4.90
CA ILE A 177 28.88 -8.52 -3.87
C ILE A 177 29.75 -9.77 -3.96
N ILE A 178 30.25 -10.20 -2.82
CA ILE A 178 31.08 -11.40 -2.72
C ILE A 178 30.52 -12.36 -1.68
N PHE A 179 30.77 -13.66 -1.87
CA PHE A 179 30.53 -14.65 -0.83
C PHE A 179 31.54 -14.47 0.29
N ASN A 180 31.05 -14.24 1.51
CA ASN A 180 31.89 -14.06 2.68
C ASN A 180 31.96 -15.34 3.52
N GLU A 181 30.84 -16.00 3.72
CA GLU A 181 30.81 -17.25 4.48
C GLU A 181 29.82 -18.25 3.87
N LEU A 182 30.18 -19.53 3.96
CA LEU A 182 29.36 -20.65 3.49
C LEU A 182 29.30 -21.73 4.57
N MET A 183 28.10 -22.15 4.93
CA MET A 183 27.83 -23.30 5.81
C MET A 183 27.15 -24.43 5.02
N PRO A 184 27.90 -25.23 4.24
CA PRO A 184 27.30 -26.23 3.37
C PRO A 184 26.81 -27.46 4.12
N TYR A 185 27.40 -27.75 5.29
CA TYR A 185 27.06 -28.88 6.14
C TYR A 185 26.75 -28.39 7.55
N VAL A 186 25.68 -28.89 8.14
CA VAL A 186 25.25 -28.52 9.50
C VAL A 186 24.94 -29.76 10.31
N ASN A 187 25.11 -29.67 11.62
CA ASN A 187 24.63 -30.67 12.54
C ASN A 187 23.09 -30.63 12.62
N GLU A 188 22.50 -31.73 13.13
CA GLU A 188 21.06 -31.85 13.29
C GLU A 188 20.49 -30.66 14.10
N GLY A 189 19.45 -30.01 13.61
CA GLY A 189 18.80 -28.86 14.24
C GLY A 189 19.34 -27.48 13.82
N ASN A 190 20.39 -27.39 13.03
CA ASN A 190 20.91 -26.11 12.50
C ASN A 190 20.54 -25.88 11.03
N SER A 191 20.63 -24.64 10.58
CA SER A 191 20.34 -24.26 9.19
C SER A 191 21.62 -24.01 8.39
N LYS A 192 21.60 -24.43 7.12
CA LYS A 192 22.63 -24.02 6.15
C LYS A 192 22.47 -22.53 5.84
N PHE A 193 23.57 -21.83 5.63
CA PHE A 193 23.52 -20.42 5.24
C PHE A 193 24.64 -20.07 4.27
N ILE A 194 24.43 -18.95 3.62
CA ILE A 194 25.39 -18.25 2.78
C ILE A 194 25.39 -16.80 3.24
N GLU A 195 26.56 -16.25 3.54
CA GLU A 195 26.73 -14.85 3.84
C GLU A 195 27.30 -14.12 2.62
N LEU A 196 26.66 -13.00 2.29
CA LEU A 196 27.08 -12.09 1.23
C LEU A 196 27.68 -10.84 1.87
N TYR A 197 28.80 -10.37 1.36
CA TYR A 197 29.42 -9.12 1.75
C TYR A 197 29.32 -8.11 0.62
N SER A 198 28.82 -6.89 0.92
CA SER A 198 28.83 -5.78 -0.02
C SER A 198 30.23 -5.15 -0.03
N ASN A 199 30.89 -5.23 -1.18
CA ASN A 199 32.18 -4.62 -1.45
C ASN A 199 32.04 -3.32 -2.25
N SER A 200 30.83 -2.77 -2.32
CA SER A 200 30.45 -1.57 -3.06
C SER A 200 30.08 -0.44 -2.11
N ASN A 201 30.29 0.81 -2.55
CA ASN A 201 29.78 2.01 -1.87
C ASN A 201 28.35 2.38 -2.32
N PHE A 202 27.74 1.58 -3.20
CA PHE A 202 26.39 1.80 -3.70
C PHE A 202 25.34 0.99 -2.91
N TYR A 203 24.10 1.46 -2.88
CA TYR A 203 22.96 0.72 -2.36
C TYR A 203 22.48 -0.26 -3.43
N ILE A 204 22.82 -1.52 -3.28
CA ILE A 204 22.60 -2.56 -4.28
C ILE A 204 21.19 -3.17 -4.15
N ASP A 205 20.50 -3.28 -5.28
CA ASP A 205 19.23 -4.01 -5.40
C ASP A 205 19.48 -5.54 -5.40
N LEU A 206 19.22 -6.17 -4.26
CA LEU A 206 19.37 -7.62 -4.10
C LEU A 206 18.25 -8.43 -4.78
N SER A 207 17.11 -7.81 -5.10
CA SER A 207 15.96 -8.51 -5.72
C SER A 207 16.26 -9.09 -7.10
N ARG A 208 17.32 -8.60 -7.74
CA ARG A 208 17.78 -9.03 -9.07
C ARG A 208 18.91 -10.06 -9.05
N LEU A 209 19.32 -10.46 -7.87
CA LEU A 209 20.36 -11.49 -7.73
C LEU A 209 19.72 -12.87 -7.76
N MET A 210 20.42 -13.77 -8.42
CA MET A 210 20.08 -15.20 -8.41
C MET A 210 21.23 -16.01 -7.85
N LEU A 211 20.91 -16.90 -6.91
CA LEU A 211 21.85 -17.89 -6.41
C LEU A 211 21.63 -19.20 -7.15
N SER A 212 22.66 -19.76 -7.76
CA SER A 212 22.56 -21.04 -8.45
C SER A 212 23.78 -21.91 -8.14
N ASN A 213 23.54 -23.24 -8.06
CA ASN A 213 24.59 -24.25 -8.15
C ASN A 213 24.81 -24.62 -9.62
N ARG A 214 26.04 -24.89 -10.00
CA ARG A 214 26.30 -25.68 -11.21
C ARG A 214 26.24 -27.16 -10.82
N ASP A 215 25.24 -27.84 -11.37
CA ASP A 215 25.29 -29.29 -11.49
C ASP A 215 26.13 -29.69 -12.70
#